data_fc5b51e0de019c29c23af61e5245955f
#
_entry.id   fc5b51e0de019c29c23af61e5245955f
#
_cell.length_a   1.000
_cell.length_b   1.000
_cell.length_c   1.000
_cell.angle_alpha   90.00
_cell.angle_beta   90.00
_cell.angle_gamma   90.00
#
_symmetry.space_group_name_H-M   'P 1'
#
loop_
_entity.id
_entity.type
_entity.pdbx_description
1 polymer ?
#
loop_
_entity_poly.entity_id
_entity_poly.type
_entity_poly.pdbx_seq_one_letter_code
_entity_poly.pdbx_strand_id
1 'polypeptide(L)'
;YVDDNDDWYPLAPGIASVGGITGTNRGNNVVRGDIPAEERPLNPYATTQVFRCPADKGDSLQKVNNVFFSLGNSYRGAWWNAFRVKRVLGLSSYKKGDPEATPIKGSEVALKPTTKIIQGDWHWHGNRGVTDKRSIWHNFKGQTRYNMTFADGHVEIVHWPEEFLDWVHVKPDIDWEWW
;
A
#
# COMPACT_ATOMS: atom_id res chain seq x y z
N TYR A 1 -0.93 4.40 16.06
CA TYR A 1 -2.27 4.03 15.58
C TYR A 1 -2.75 2.72 16.21
N VAL A 2 -1.96 1.64 16.11
CA VAL A 2 -2.35 0.29 16.54
C VAL A 2 -2.69 0.27 18.03
N ASP A 3 -1.88 0.92 18.87
CA ASP A 3 -2.08 1.01 20.33
C ASP A 3 -3.38 1.74 20.70
N ASP A 4 -3.79 2.73 19.91
CA ASP A 4 -5.01 3.51 20.12
C ASP A 4 -6.26 2.87 19.49
N ASN A 5 -6.09 1.76 18.76
CA ASN A 5 -7.16 1.12 18.00
C ASN A 5 -7.27 -0.40 18.28
N ASP A 6 -7.22 -0.78 19.55
CA ASP A 6 -7.43 -2.16 20.02
C ASP A 6 -6.59 -3.21 19.27
N ASP A 7 -5.31 -2.89 19.05
CA ASP A 7 -4.36 -3.74 18.34
C ASP A 7 -4.65 -3.93 16.83
N TRP A 8 -5.55 -3.16 16.24
CA TRP A 8 -5.86 -3.27 14.81
C TRP A 8 -5.09 -2.26 13.95
N TYR A 9 -4.63 -2.72 12.80
CA TYR A 9 -4.17 -1.84 11.70
C TYR A 9 -5.36 -1.09 11.08
N PRO A 10 -5.13 -0.07 10.24
CA PRO A 10 -6.22 0.77 9.76
C PRO A 10 -7.31 0.04 8.97
N LEU A 11 -8.56 0.38 9.29
CA LEU A 11 -9.71 0.18 8.43
C LEU A 11 -9.92 1.46 7.62
N ALA A 12 -9.58 1.43 6.34
CA ALA A 12 -9.62 2.60 5.47
C ALA A 12 -10.81 2.56 4.49
N PRO A 13 -11.35 3.71 4.05
CA PRO A 13 -12.37 3.73 3.00
C PRO A 13 -11.89 3.19 1.65
N GLY A 14 -10.60 3.25 1.37
CA GLY A 14 -9.96 2.73 0.18
C GLY A 14 -8.44 2.68 0.31
N ILE A 15 -7.78 2.04 -0.64
CA ILE A 15 -6.32 1.82 -0.62
C ILE A 15 -5.51 3.12 -0.73
N ALA A 16 -6.08 4.17 -1.30
CA ALA A 16 -5.47 5.49 -1.41
C ALA A 16 -5.79 6.40 -0.22
N SER A 17 -6.69 6.01 0.67
CA SER A 17 -7.23 6.88 1.72
C SER A 17 -6.81 6.48 3.13
N VAL A 18 -5.66 5.84 3.29
CA VAL A 18 -5.09 5.49 4.61
C VAL A 18 -4.55 6.74 5.31
N GLY A 19 -3.89 7.61 4.55
CA GLY A 19 -3.36 8.91 4.99
C GLY A 19 -3.13 9.82 3.78
N GLY A 20 -2.64 11.05 4.01
CA GLY A 20 -2.34 12.03 2.97
C GLY A 20 -3.44 13.07 2.75
N ILE A 21 -3.49 13.66 1.57
CA ILE A 21 -4.44 14.74 1.23
C ILE A 21 -5.73 14.19 0.61
N THR A 22 -6.76 15.03 0.51
CA THR A 22 -7.91 14.76 -0.36
C THR A 22 -7.46 14.78 -1.81
N GLY A 23 -7.57 13.66 -2.51
CA GLY A 23 -7.21 13.58 -3.92
C GLY A 23 -8.28 14.21 -4.84
N THR A 24 -7.87 14.61 -6.02
CA THR A 24 -8.77 15.18 -7.04
C THR A 24 -9.47 14.12 -7.89
N ASN A 25 -9.09 12.85 -7.74
CA ASN A 25 -9.64 11.73 -8.51
C ASN A 25 -10.06 10.61 -7.54
N ARG A 26 -11.30 10.17 -7.68
CA ARG A 26 -11.82 9.05 -6.90
C ARG A 26 -11.11 7.73 -7.21
N GLY A 27 -10.75 7.51 -8.47
CA GLY A 27 -10.44 6.16 -8.96
C GLY A 27 -11.69 5.29 -8.98
N ASN A 28 -11.56 4.03 -8.58
CA ASN A 28 -12.68 3.10 -8.43
C ASN A 28 -13.10 2.94 -6.96
N ASN A 29 -14.06 2.05 -6.68
CA ASN A 29 -14.58 1.81 -5.32
C ASN A 29 -13.54 1.23 -4.34
N VAL A 30 -12.44 0.68 -4.83
CA VAL A 30 -11.34 0.17 -4.00
C VAL A 30 -10.29 1.25 -3.76
N VAL A 31 -10.07 2.14 -4.73
CA VAL A 31 -9.03 3.20 -4.67
C VAL A 31 -9.43 4.32 -3.70
N ARG A 32 -10.58 4.95 -3.93
CA ARG A 32 -11.16 6.01 -3.10
C ARG A 32 -10.20 7.14 -2.75
N GLY A 33 -9.62 7.74 -3.78
CA GLY A 33 -8.76 8.91 -3.60
C GLY A 33 -9.50 10.19 -3.16
N ASP A 34 -10.80 10.24 -3.37
CA ASP A 34 -11.73 11.34 -3.08
C ASP A 34 -12.06 11.54 -1.59
N ILE A 35 -11.61 10.64 -0.72
CA ILE A 35 -11.89 10.72 0.73
C ILE A 35 -11.22 11.95 1.32
N PRO A 36 -11.98 12.79 2.08
CA PRO A 36 -11.44 13.94 2.80
C PRO A 36 -10.24 13.59 3.67
N ALA A 37 -9.28 14.53 3.77
CA ALA A 37 -8.05 14.29 4.53
C ALA A 37 -8.33 14.00 6.02
N GLU A 38 -9.34 14.64 6.59
CA GLU A 38 -9.79 14.49 7.98
C GLU A 38 -10.40 13.11 8.28
N GLU A 39 -10.86 12.40 7.27
CA GLU A 39 -11.44 11.05 7.39
C GLU A 39 -10.39 9.93 7.21
N ARG A 40 -9.13 10.28 6.92
CA ARG A 40 -8.06 9.32 6.69
C ARG A 40 -7.44 8.88 8.01
N PRO A 41 -7.42 7.57 8.32
CA PRO A 41 -7.13 7.07 9.66
C PRO A 41 -5.73 7.38 10.18
N LEU A 42 -4.73 7.59 9.32
CA LEU A 42 -3.36 7.89 9.75
C LEU A 42 -3.04 9.39 9.85
N ASN A 43 -3.91 10.29 9.39
CA ASN A 43 -3.65 11.72 9.43
C ASN A 43 -3.59 12.32 10.85
N PRO A 44 -4.29 11.80 11.88
CA PRO A 44 -4.08 12.25 13.25
C PRO A 44 -2.67 11.96 13.80
N TYR A 45 -1.95 11.01 13.21
CA TYR A 45 -0.64 10.53 13.69
C TYR A 45 0.54 11.09 12.90
N ALA A 46 0.30 11.61 11.70
CA ALA A 46 1.36 12.11 10.82
C ALA A 46 0.88 13.23 9.91
N THR A 47 1.77 14.16 9.57
CA THR A 47 1.44 15.20 8.59
C THR A 47 1.15 14.59 7.22
N THR A 48 0.24 15.18 6.47
CA THR A 48 -0.15 14.69 5.14
C THR A 48 1.02 14.58 4.16
N GLN A 49 2.09 15.36 4.36
CA GLN A 49 3.26 15.38 3.48
C GLN A 49 4.12 14.13 3.57
N VAL A 50 4.09 13.38 4.67
CA VAL A 50 4.84 12.10 4.78
C VAL A 50 4.32 11.05 3.80
N PHE A 51 3.10 11.21 3.31
CA PHE A 51 2.49 10.31 2.32
C PHE A 51 2.82 10.69 0.87
N ARG A 52 3.70 11.65 0.66
CA ARG A 52 4.14 12.10 -0.66
C ARG A 52 5.51 11.55 -0.99
N CYS A 53 5.62 10.76 -2.05
CA CYS A 53 6.91 10.40 -2.62
C CYS A 53 7.42 11.53 -3.52
N PRO A 54 8.63 12.07 -3.31
CA PRO A 54 9.19 13.11 -4.19
C PRO A 54 9.47 12.62 -5.61
N ALA A 55 9.60 11.31 -5.81
CA ALA A 55 9.79 10.69 -7.13
C ALA A 55 8.48 10.34 -7.85
N ASP A 56 7.31 10.65 -7.27
CA ASP A 56 6.00 10.35 -7.83
C ASP A 56 5.80 11.01 -9.21
N LYS A 57 5.70 10.18 -10.25
CA LYS A 57 5.48 10.55 -11.66
C LYS A 57 4.10 10.16 -12.17
N GLY A 58 3.24 9.71 -11.28
CA GLY A 58 1.91 9.25 -11.63
C GLY A 58 1.81 7.73 -11.81
N ASP A 59 0.73 7.32 -12.44
CA ASP A 59 0.42 5.91 -12.71
C ASP A 59 -0.31 5.77 -14.04
N SER A 60 0.21 4.92 -14.92
CA SER A 60 -0.34 4.73 -16.28
C SER A 60 -1.71 4.06 -16.26
N LEU A 61 -1.94 3.07 -15.36
CA LEU A 61 -3.21 2.37 -15.27
C LEU A 61 -4.31 3.26 -14.69
N GLN A 62 -3.99 4.06 -13.68
CA GLN A 62 -4.92 5.03 -13.09
C GLN A 62 -5.06 6.30 -13.96
N LYS A 63 -4.23 6.44 -15.01
CA LYS A 63 -4.19 7.60 -15.93
C LYS A 63 -3.98 8.92 -15.19
N VAL A 64 -3.15 8.94 -14.15
CA VAL A 64 -2.82 10.12 -13.35
C VAL A 64 -1.38 10.54 -13.54
N ASN A 65 -1.11 11.85 -13.51
CA ASN A 65 0.23 12.42 -13.70
C ASN A 65 1.02 12.54 -12.38
N ASN A 66 0.35 12.44 -11.27
CA ASN A 66 0.91 12.41 -9.92
C ASN A 66 -0.09 11.71 -9.02
N VAL A 67 0.34 10.66 -8.33
CA VAL A 67 -0.54 9.84 -7.51
C VAL A 67 -0.94 10.58 -6.23
N PHE A 68 -0.01 11.28 -5.59
CA PHE A 68 -0.30 12.05 -4.38
C PHE A 68 -1.39 13.10 -4.60
N PHE A 69 -1.26 13.96 -5.61
CA PHE A 69 -2.25 14.99 -5.87
C PHE A 69 -3.56 14.42 -6.42
N SER A 70 -3.49 13.34 -7.18
CA SER A 70 -4.69 12.76 -7.79
C SER A 70 -5.46 11.85 -6.86
N LEU A 71 -4.77 11.00 -6.10
CA LEU A 71 -5.38 9.97 -5.25
C LEU A 71 -5.15 10.22 -3.75
N GLY A 72 -4.31 11.19 -3.40
CA GLY A 72 -4.09 11.65 -2.03
C GLY A 72 -2.93 10.99 -1.31
N ASN A 73 -2.34 9.92 -1.85
CA ASN A 73 -1.26 9.17 -1.22
C ASN A 73 -0.38 8.51 -2.28
N SER A 74 0.94 8.72 -2.24
CA SER A 74 1.91 8.05 -3.12
C SER A 74 2.22 6.61 -2.70
N TYR A 75 1.80 6.19 -1.51
CA TYR A 75 2.07 4.87 -0.97
C TYR A 75 0.80 4.07 -0.80
N ARG A 76 0.95 2.75 -0.80
CA ARG A 76 -0.17 1.84 -0.64
C ARG A 76 0.18 0.71 0.32
N GLY A 77 -0.67 0.49 1.30
CA GLY A 77 -0.60 -0.68 2.16
C GLY A 77 -1.07 -1.95 1.46
N ALA A 78 -0.64 -3.08 1.97
CA ALA A 78 -1.16 -4.38 1.55
C ALA A 78 -2.64 -4.48 1.96
N TRP A 79 -3.54 -4.54 0.99
CA TRP A 79 -4.99 -4.59 1.21
C TRP A 79 -5.61 -5.92 0.78
N TRP A 80 -4.84 -6.73 0.08
CA TRP A 80 -5.24 -8.02 -0.44
C TRP A 80 -4.16 -9.06 -0.11
N ASN A 81 -4.57 -10.29 0.15
CA ASN A 81 -3.68 -11.42 0.31
C ASN A 81 -3.18 -11.87 -1.06
N ALA A 82 -2.01 -11.44 -1.45
CA ALA A 82 -1.42 -11.74 -2.76
C ALA A 82 0.11 -11.77 -2.66
N PHE A 83 0.74 -12.47 -3.57
CA PHE A 83 2.20 -12.52 -3.66
C PHE A 83 2.88 -12.95 -2.35
N ARG A 84 2.32 -13.93 -1.66
CA ARG A 84 2.74 -14.38 -0.33
C ARG A 84 2.61 -13.32 0.78
N VAL A 85 2.26 -12.08 0.43
CA VAL A 85 2.08 -11.00 1.41
C VAL A 85 0.67 -11.01 1.96
N LYS A 86 0.57 -11.07 3.28
CA LYS A 86 -0.71 -10.94 3.98
C LYS A 86 -1.12 -9.48 4.02
N ARG A 87 -2.41 -9.21 3.77
CA ARG A 87 -2.95 -7.86 3.88
C ARG A 87 -2.71 -7.25 5.26
N VAL A 88 -2.56 -5.94 5.27
CA VAL A 88 -2.44 -5.12 6.48
C VAL A 88 -3.72 -4.33 6.71
N LEU A 89 -4.22 -3.70 5.65
CA LEU A 89 -5.40 -2.84 5.72
C LEU A 89 -6.68 -3.65 5.65
N GLY A 90 -7.70 -3.23 6.42
CA GLY A 90 -9.08 -3.49 6.10
C GLY A 90 -9.64 -2.38 5.22
N LEU A 91 -10.59 -2.69 4.34
CA LEU A 91 -11.29 -1.71 3.52
C LEU A 91 -12.78 -1.69 3.87
N SER A 92 -13.28 -0.54 4.34
CA SER A 92 -14.69 -0.36 4.69
C SER A 92 -15.62 -0.34 3.47
N SER A 93 -15.07 -0.32 2.25
CA SER A 93 -15.81 -0.49 1.00
C SER A 93 -16.27 -1.93 0.75
N TYR A 94 -15.73 -2.90 1.48
CA TYR A 94 -16.16 -4.31 1.45
C TYR A 94 -17.22 -4.58 2.54
N LYS A 95 -18.00 -5.64 2.36
CA LYS A 95 -19.03 -6.02 3.33
C LYS A 95 -18.39 -6.55 4.60
N LYS A 96 -19.00 -6.25 5.74
CA LYS A 96 -18.59 -6.85 7.02
C LYS A 96 -18.65 -8.38 6.93
N GLY A 97 -17.53 -9.03 7.22
CA GLY A 97 -17.34 -10.48 7.08
C GLY A 97 -16.52 -10.89 5.88
N ASP A 98 -16.35 -10.01 4.88
CA ASP A 98 -15.40 -10.25 3.81
C ASP A 98 -13.97 -10.18 4.37
N PRO A 99 -13.04 -11.03 3.91
CA PRO A 99 -11.65 -10.98 4.37
C PRO A 99 -11.03 -9.59 4.20
N GLU A 100 -11.32 -8.90 3.12
CA GLU A 100 -10.79 -7.57 2.79
C GLU A 100 -11.34 -6.45 3.69
N ALA A 101 -12.44 -6.68 4.39
CA ALA A 101 -13.01 -5.74 5.35
C ALA A 101 -12.32 -5.78 6.73
N THR A 102 -11.42 -6.74 6.97
CA THR A 102 -10.78 -6.93 8.27
C THR A 102 -9.28 -6.65 8.19
N PRO A 103 -8.75 -5.63 8.90
CA PRO A 103 -7.30 -5.39 8.95
C PRO A 103 -6.58 -6.50 9.74
N ILE A 104 -5.24 -6.50 9.70
CA ILE A 104 -4.42 -7.39 10.53
C ILE A 104 -4.30 -6.82 11.95
N LYS A 105 -4.01 -7.67 12.92
CA LYS A 105 -3.65 -7.26 14.29
C LYS A 105 -2.15 -7.02 14.44
N GLY A 106 -1.78 -6.07 15.32
CA GLY A 106 -0.38 -5.82 15.70
C GLY A 106 0.27 -7.04 16.34
N SER A 107 -0.47 -7.78 17.18
CA SER A 107 0.00 -9.03 17.80
C SER A 107 0.34 -10.12 16.78
N GLU A 108 -0.36 -10.15 15.64
CA GLU A 108 0.00 -11.06 14.55
C GLU A 108 1.25 -10.59 13.80
N VAL A 109 1.34 -9.29 13.54
CA VAL A 109 2.51 -8.66 12.90
C VAL A 109 3.76 -8.85 13.74
N ALA A 110 3.64 -8.82 15.07
CA ALA A 110 4.75 -9.00 16.01
C ALA A 110 5.42 -10.38 15.95
N LEU A 111 4.83 -11.37 15.28
CA LEU A 111 5.45 -12.68 15.10
C LEU A 111 6.73 -12.62 14.24
N LYS A 112 6.74 -11.82 13.18
CA LYS A 112 7.90 -11.60 12.30
C LYS A 112 7.86 -10.15 11.72
N PRO A 113 8.12 -9.12 12.54
CA PRO A 113 7.94 -7.73 12.13
C PRO A 113 8.97 -7.27 11.08
N THR A 114 10.17 -7.86 11.10
CA THR A 114 11.27 -7.49 10.19
C THR A 114 11.03 -7.89 8.73
N THR A 115 10.17 -8.86 8.49
CA THR A 115 9.83 -9.32 7.14
C THR A 115 8.39 -9.01 6.75
N LYS A 116 7.60 -8.44 7.68
CA LYS A 116 6.22 -8.05 7.41
C LYS A 116 6.13 -6.75 6.65
N ILE A 117 5.74 -6.81 5.39
CA ILE A 117 5.46 -5.62 4.59
C ILE A 117 4.19 -4.93 5.09
N ILE A 118 4.29 -3.63 5.40
CA ILE A 118 3.17 -2.77 5.79
C ILE A 118 2.65 -1.98 4.61
N GLN A 119 3.54 -1.29 3.91
CA GLN A 119 3.22 -0.48 2.74
C GLN A 119 4.44 -0.32 1.83
N GLY A 120 4.21 0.15 0.63
CA GLY A 120 5.27 0.48 -0.31
C GLY A 120 4.80 1.48 -1.34
N ASP A 121 5.63 1.75 -2.33
CA ASP A 121 5.30 2.59 -3.48
C ASP A 121 3.95 2.18 -4.08
N TRP A 122 3.20 3.14 -4.63
CA TRP A 122 1.82 2.93 -5.08
C TRP A 122 1.56 1.64 -5.87
N HIS A 123 2.50 1.23 -6.70
CA HIS A 123 2.36 0.09 -7.63
C HIS A 123 3.24 -1.11 -7.26
N TRP A 124 3.70 -1.23 -6.04
CA TRP A 124 4.63 -2.27 -5.60
C TRP A 124 4.20 -3.73 -5.88
N HIS A 125 2.94 -3.97 -6.12
CA HIS A 125 2.39 -5.32 -6.34
C HIS A 125 2.54 -5.84 -7.79
N GLY A 126 3.44 -5.28 -8.58
CA GLY A 126 3.95 -5.92 -9.79
C GLY A 126 3.08 -5.89 -11.04
N ASN A 127 1.93 -5.23 -11.07
CA ASN A 127 1.09 -5.19 -12.28
C ASN A 127 1.43 -4.04 -13.27
N ARG A 128 2.68 -3.56 -13.20
CA ARG A 128 3.25 -2.63 -14.18
C ARG A 128 4.47 -3.27 -14.82
N GLY A 129 4.53 -3.25 -16.14
CA GLY A 129 5.70 -3.75 -16.86
C GLY A 129 6.95 -2.90 -16.58
N VAL A 130 8.10 -3.52 -16.63
CA VAL A 130 9.41 -2.86 -16.39
C VAL A 130 9.67 -1.64 -17.28
N THR A 131 8.98 -1.53 -18.41
CA THR A 131 9.04 -0.40 -19.35
C THR A 131 8.15 0.77 -18.96
N ASP A 132 7.24 0.59 -18.01
CA ASP A 132 6.36 1.65 -17.53
C ASP A 132 7.08 2.61 -16.59
N LYS A 133 7.89 3.50 -17.18
CA LYS A 133 8.69 4.49 -16.45
C LYS A 133 7.82 5.53 -15.70
N ARG A 134 6.55 5.63 -16.02
CA ARG A 134 5.63 6.53 -15.32
C ARG A 134 5.23 5.95 -13.98
N SER A 135 4.83 4.69 -13.96
CA SER A 135 4.33 4.04 -12.75
C SER A 135 5.46 3.53 -11.85
N ILE A 136 6.61 3.11 -12.42
CA ILE A 136 7.74 2.60 -11.64
C ILE A 136 8.73 3.73 -11.40
N TRP A 137 8.59 4.42 -10.25
CA TRP A 137 9.32 5.66 -9.96
C TRP A 137 10.79 5.45 -9.61
N HIS A 138 11.11 4.32 -9.00
CA HIS A 138 12.45 3.97 -8.52
C HIS A 138 13.16 2.96 -9.42
N ASN A 139 12.74 2.85 -10.69
CA ASN A 139 13.42 2.02 -11.68
C ASN A 139 14.88 2.46 -11.85
N PHE A 140 15.81 1.51 -11.76
CA PHE A 140 17.23 1.77 -11.97
C PHE A 140 17.82 0.73 -12.90
N LYS A 141 18.42 1.16 -14.00
CA LYS A 141 19.08 0.30 -15.01
C LYS A 141 18.17 -0.86 -15.49
N GLY A 142 16.89 -0.59 -15.69
CA GLY A 142 15.93 -1.60 -16.17
C GLY A 142 15.40 -2.56 -15.10
N GLN A 143 15.80 -2.40 -13.84
CA GLN A 143 15.27 -3.18 -12.73
C GLN A 143 14.16 -2.42 -12.02
N THR A 144 13.03 -3.08 -11.83
CA THR A 144 11.95 -2.55 -10.98
C THR A 144 12.39 -2.55 -9.52
N ARG A 145 12.28 -1.40 -8.87
CA ARG A 145 12.62 -1.22 -7.47
C ARG A 145 11.47 -0.50 -6.77
N TYR A 146 11.15 -0.97 -5.58
CA TYR A 146 10.07 -0.41 -4.76
C TYR A 146 10.60 -0.14 -3.36
N ASN A 147 10.33 1.04 -2.84
CA ASN A 147 10.54 1.30 -1.42
C ASN A 147 9.42 0.64 -0.64
N MET A 148 9.78 -0.22 0.29
CA MET A 148 8.86 -0.95 1.14
C MET A 148 9.15 -0.63 2.60
N THR A 149 8.10 -0.37 3.37
CA THR A 149 8.17 -0.18 4.82
C THR A 149 7.75 -1.47 5.50
N PHE A 150 8.54 -1.91 6.45
CA PHE A 150 8.31 -3.11 7.24
C PHE A 150 7.76 -2.76 8.63
N ALA A 151 7.25 -3.76 9.34
CA ALA A 151 6.52 -3.55 10.57
C ALA A 151 7.38 -3.12 11.77
N ASP A 152 8.68 -3.38 11.73
CA ASP A 152 9.65 -2.88 12.70
C ASP A 152 10.09 -1.43 12.42
N GLY A 153 9.56 -0.81 11.37
CA GLY A 153 9.81 0.58 10.97
C GLY A 153 10.96 0.78 9.99
N HIS A 154 11.71 -0.26 9.62
CA HIS A 154 12.73 -0.07 8.61
C HIS A 154 12.14 0.06 7.20
N VAL A 155 12.92 0.65 6.29
CA VAL A 155 12.58 0.79 4.88
C VAL A 155 13.65 0.10 4.04
N GLU A 156 13.23 -0.71 3.10
CA GLU A 156 14.11 -1.42 2.18
C GLU A 156 13.71 -1.18 0.73
N ILE A 157 14.69 -1.20 -0.18
CA ILE A 157 14.45 -1.24 -1.62
C ILE A 157 14.32 -2.69 -2.04
N VAL A 158 13.09 -3.11 -2.29
CA VAL A 158 12.77 -4.47 -2.72
C VAL A 158 12.80 -4.58 -4.23
N HIS A 159 13.36 -5.67 -4.72
CA HIS A 159 13.32 -6.09 -6.11
C HIS A 159 12.53 -7.40 -6.21
N TRP A 160 11.31 -7.32 -6.76
CA TRP A 160 10.48 -8.50 -6.90
C TRP A 160 11.06 -9.50 -7.90
N PRO A 161 11.05 -10.81 -7.60
CA PRO A 161 11.30 -11.86 -8.57
C PRO A 161 10.35 -11.75 -9.77
N GLU A 162 10.78 -12.19 -10.97
CA GLU A 162 9.98 -12.07 -12.20
C GLU A 162 8.61 -12.76 -12.08
N GLU A 163 8.49 -13.83 -11.31
CA GLU A 163 7.25 -14.53 -11.06
C GLU A 163 6.18 -13.67 -10.36
N PHE A 164 6.56 -12.56 -9.72
CA PHE A 164 5.63 -11.62 -9.10
C PHE A 164 5.17 -10.50 -10.04
N LEU A 165 5.70 -10.44 -11.24
CA LEU A 165 5.24 -9.50 -12.27
C LEU A 165 3.88 -9.91 -12.84
N ASP A 166 3.51 -11.18 -12.70
CA ASP A 166 2.17 -11.67 -13.00
C ASP A 166 1.27 -11.61 -11.75
N TRP A 167 0.01 -11.31 -11.94
CA TRP A 167 -1.02 -11.32 -10.89
C TRP A 167 -1.29 -12.74 -10.39
N VAL A 168 -0.33 -13.36 -9.76
CA VAL A 168 -0.53 -14.69 -9.18
C VAL A 168 -1.04 -14.55 -7.75
N HIS A 169 -2.23 -15.07 -7.49
CA HIS A 169 -2.81 -15.17 -6.16
C HIS A 169 -2.12 -16.27 -5.36
N VAL A 170 -0.88 -16.05 -4.98
CA VAL A 170 -0.18 -16.94 -4.07
C VAL A 170 -0.59 -16.61 -2.65
N LYS A 171 -0.96 -17.63 -1.86
CA LYS A 171 -1.37 -17.44 -0.48
C LYS A 171 -0.25 -16.80 0.35
N PRO A 172 -0.61 -15.98 1.36
CA PRO A 172 0.36 -15.47 2.33
C PRO A 172 1.16 -16.61 2.96
N ASP A 173 2.44 -16.35 3.16
CA ASP A 173 3.36 -17.30 3.76
C ASP A 173 4.31 -16.54 4.70
N ILE A 174 4.12 -16.71 6.00
CA ILE A 174 4.91 -16.05 7.05
C ILE A 174 6.38 -16.50 7.04
N ASP A 175 6.68 -17.66 6.47
CA ASP A 175 8.04 -18.21 6.40
C ASP A 175 8.80 -17.80 5.14
N TRP A 176 8.13 -17.06 4.26
CA TRP A 176 8.79 -16.51 3.09
C TRP A 176 9.58 -15.23 3.44
N GLU A 177 10.46 -14.82 2.53
CA GLU A 177 11.37 -13.67 2.68
C GLU A 177 10.62 -12.36 3.06
N TRP A 178 9.43 -12.16 2.49
CA TRP A 178 8.54 -11.04 2.82
C TRP A 178 7.08 -11.56 2.94
N TRP A 179 6.37 -11.14 3.96
CA TRP A 179 4.97 -11.57 4.16
C TRP A 179 3.98 -10.45 4.48
#